data_6470b6b275b80821909cce85959ce896
#
_entry.id   6470b6b275b80821909cce85959ce896
#
_cell.length_a   1.000
_cell.length_b   1.000
_cell.length_c   1.000
_cell.angle_alpha   90.00
_cell.angle_beta   90.00
_cell.angle_gamma   90.00
#
_symmetry.space_group_name_H-M   'P 1'
#
loop_
_entity.id
_entity.type
_entity.pdbx_description
1 polymer ?
#
loop_
_entity_poly.entity_id
_entity_poly.type
_entity_poly.pdbx_seq_one_letter_code
_entity_poly.pdbx_strand_id
1 'polypeptide(L)'
;EVRKQLSAADVQQNAETYLEQLRPILDFETPGRLEIRYNSEWLKDLDLAKIQALLATMTVQQMLAKEGFAKRYQSENPIYIHEFLYPLMQGYDSVAVDADVELGGTDQKFNIAVGRDLQRHFGKKPQFGLLLPILIGTDGKEKMSKSLNNYVGLKDNHHTMYQKLQNTPDSLLKDYFELLTKQDLQTLPTNPRDQQKLLARDIVTQFHGAEAAVDAEKAVQDVAAANIPEFSLGAVEFPSPLFYILGASGLCSSGGDGRRQIKGG
;
A
#
# COMPACT_ATOMS: atom_id res chain seq x y z
N GLU A 1 -6.76 -8.21 -17.54
CA GLU A 1 -7.60 -6.99 -17.48
C GLU A 1 -7.02 -5.93 -18.40
N VAL A 2 -7.81 -5.49 -19.37
CA VAL A 2 -7.45 -4.32 -20.18
C VAL A 2 -7.64 -3.08 -19.31
N ARG A 3 -6.54 -2.41 -18.94
CA ARG A 3 -6.61 -1.15 -18.18
C ARG A 3 -7.34 -0.10 -19.02
N LYS A 4 -8.39 0.50 -18.43
CA LYS A 4 -9.12 1.60 -19.08
C LYS A 4 -8.16 2.78 -19.28
N GLN A 5 -8.15 3.35 -20.49
CA GLN A 5 -7.40 4.56 -20.77
C GLN A 5 -8.05 5.73 -20.00
N LEU A 6 -7.22 6.47 -19.24
CA LEU A 6 -7.66 7.64 -18.49
C LEU A 6 -7.68 8.88 -19.39
N SER A 7 -8.64 9.77 -19.17
CA SER A 7 -8.62 11.10 -19.79
C SER A 7 -7.59 12.01 -19.11
N ALA A 8 -7.19 13.09 -19.77
CA ALA A 8 -6.29 14.08 -19.16
C ALA A 8 -6.89 14.70 -17.88
N ALA A 9 -8.20 14.88 -17.81
CA ALA A 9 -8.89 15.37 -16.63
C ALA A 9 -8.81 14.37 -15.46
N ASP A 10 -9.01 13.06 -15.73
CA ASP A 10 -8.87 12.02 -14.71
C ASP A 10 -7.44 11.96 -14.15
N VAL A 11 -6.44 12.13 -15.01
CA VAL A 11 -5.02 12.14 -14.61
C VAL A 11 -4.74 13.33 -13.71
N GLN A 12 -5.22 14.53 -14.05
CA GLN A 12 -5.02 15.72 -13.23
C GLN A 12 -5.72 15.61 -11.87
N GLN A 13 -6.96 15.16 -11.83
CA GLN A 13 -7.70 14.94 -10.60
C GLN A 13 -7.01 13.93 -9.69
N ASN A 14 -6.47 12.84 -10.27
CA ASN A 14 -5.71 11.85 -9.51
C ASN A 14 -4.42 12.46 -8.95
N ALA A 15 -3.70 13.28 -9.71
CA ALA A 15 -2.47 13.94 -9.26
C ALA A 15 -2.70 14.85 -8.05
N GLU A 16 -3.76 15.66 -8.07
CA GLU A 16 -4.12 16.54 -6.95
C GLU A 16 -4.35 15.74 -5.65
N THR A 17 -5.04 14.60 -5.75
CA THR A 17 -5.28 13.74 -4.58
C THR A 17 -4.00 13.13 -4.01
N TYR A 18 -2.98 12.85 -4.82
CA TYR A 18 -1.69 12.34 -4.34
C TYR A 18 -0.93 13.40 -3.56
N LEU A 19 -0.86 14.62 -4.06
CA LEU A 19 -0.17 15.73 -3.39
C LEU A 19 -0.79 16.01 -2.01
N GLU A 20 -2.11 16.02 -1.92
CA GLU A 20 -2.83 16.21 -0.67
C GLU A 20 -2.51 15.12 0.37
N GLN A 21 -2.43 13.86 -0.07
CA GLN A 21 -2.10 12.73 0.80
C GLN A 21 -0.64 12.74 1.27
N LEU A 22 0.26 13.36 0.53
CA LEU A 22 1.68 13.45 0.88
C LEU A 22 2.01 14.60 1.85
N ARG A 23 1.11 15.59 2.02
CA ARG A 23 1.33 16.74 2.90
C ARG A 23 1.73 16.39 4.34
N PRO A 24 1.16 15.36 5.00
CA PRO A 24 1.58 14.99 6.35
C PRO A 24 3.00 14.38 6.43
N ILE A 25 3.57 13.99 5.29
CA ILE A 25 4.86 13.28 5.22
C ILE A 25 5.97 14.19 4.68
N LEU A 26 5.65 15.02 3.67
CA LEU A 26 6.60 15.85 2.97
C LEU A 26 6.40 17.33 3.32
N ASP A 27 7.50 18.05 3.43
CA ASP A 27 7.52 19.48 3.71
C ASP A 27 7.27 20.29 2.43
N PHE A 28 6.01 20.69 2.23
CA PHE A 28 5.58 21.52 1.11
C PHE A 28 5.74 23.03 1.38
N GLU A 29 6.00 23.42 2.64
CA GLU A 29 5.94 24.82 3.07
C GLU A 29 7.33 25.48 3.04
N THR A 30 8.40 24.72 3.27
CA THR A 30 9.76 25.28 3.27
C THR A 30 10.28 25.50 1.84
N PRO A 31 10.52 26.76 1.42
CA PRO A 31 11.02 27.05 0.07
C PRO A 31 12.31 26.31 -0.27
N GLY A 32 12.38 25.73 -1.45
CA GLY A 32 13.57 25.03 -1.95
C GLY A 32 13.81 23.64 -1.38
N ARG A 33 12.92 23.14 -0.52
CA ARG A 33 12.98 21.78 0.03
C ARG A 33 12.32 20.74 -0.85
N LEU A 34 11.19 21.08 -1.47
CA LEU A 34 10.40 20.22 -2.31
C LEU A 34 10.09 20.92 -3.63
N GLU A 35 10.35 20.25 -4.73
CA GLU A 35 9.97 20.69 -6.07
C GLU A 35 9.03 19.66 -6.70
N ILE A 36 7.87 20.09 -7.16
CA ILE A 36 6.92 19.24 -7.86
C ILE A 36 7.15 19.41 -9.35
N ARG A 37 7.46 18.31 -10.04
CA ARG A 37 7.67 18.29 -11.48
C ARG A 37 6.70 17.32 -12.13
N TYR A 38 6.19 17.70 -13.26
CA TYR A 38 5.32 16.84 -14.07
C TYR A 38 6.10 16.33 -15.28
N ASN A 39 6.13 15.02 -15.46
CA ASN A 39 6.90 14.44 -16.57
C ASN A 39 6.37 14.84 -17.96
N SER A 40 5.16 15.36 -18.07
CA SER A 40 4.68 16.03 -19.28
C SER A 40 5.52 17.24 -19.68
N GLU A 41 6.31 17.84 -18.79
CA GLU A 41 7.20 18.96 -19.08
C GLU A 41 8.28 18.58 -20.12
N TRP A 42 8.74 17.34 -20.09
CA TRP A 42 9.77 16.82 -21.01
C TRP A 42 9.28 15.73 -21.95
N LEU A 43 8.31 14.89 -21.55
CA LEU A 43 7.84 13.78 -22.38
C LEU A 43 7.04 14.26 -23.59
N LYS A 44 6.29 15.36 -23.48
CA LYS A 44 5.53 15.93 -24.61
C LYS A 44 6.41 16.42 -25.75
N ASP A 45 7.67 16.74 -25.47
CA ASP A 45 8.64 17.25 -26.43
C ASP A 45 9.46 16.13 -27.09
N LEU A 46 9.15 14.86 -26.78
CA LEU A 46 9.73 13.70 -27.43
C LEU A 46 9.06 13.46 -28.79
N ASP A 47 9.71 13.88 -29.83
CA ASP A 47 9.34 13.54 -31.21
C ASP A 47 9.69 12.07 -31.55
N LEU A 48 9.27 11.62 -32.73
CA LEU A 48 9.51 10.22 -33.15
C LEU A 48 10.99 9.87 -33.18
N ALA A 49 11.86 10.80 -33.57
CA ALA A 49 13.31 10.54 -33.61
C ALA A 49 13.89 10.32 -32.22
N LYS A 50 13.47 11.13 -31.24
CA LYS A 50 13.88 10.98 -29.85
C LYS A 50 13.32 9.69 -29.23
N ILE A 51 12.06 9.33 -29.53
CA ILE A 51 11.46 8.06 -29.10
C ILE A 51 12.24 6.87 -29.68
N GLN A 52 12.59 6.91 -30.97
CA GLN A 52 13.42 5.87 -31.57
C GLN A 52 14.80 5.77 -30.94
N ALA A 53 15.43 6.91 -30.62
CA ALA A 53 16.71 6.94 -29.92
C ALA A 53 16.60 6.30 -28.53
N LEU A 54 15.53 6.57 -27.76
CA LEU A 54 15.28 5.92 -26.48
C LEU A 54 15.05 4.40 -26.65
N LEU A 55 14.25 3.97 -27.60
CA LEU A 55 14.01 2.55 -27.87
C LEU A 55 15.30 1.81 -28.23
N ALA A 56 16.23 2.47 -28.94
CA ALA A 56 17.52 1.90 -29.32
C ALA A 56 18.49 1.68 -28.14
N THR A 57 18.22 2.24 -26.97
CA THR A 57 19.06 2.08 -25.78
C THR A 57 18.90 0.73 -25.09
N MET A 58 17.85 -0.02 -25.41
CA MET A 58 17.50 -1.26 -24.73
C MET A 58 17.03 -2.34 -25.69
N THR A 59 17.42 -3.58 -25.44
CA THR A 59 16.99 -4.73 -26.25
C THR A 59 15.70 -5.34 -25.73
N VAL A 60 15.00 -6.10 -26.56
CA VAL A 60 13.81 -6.88 -26.17
C VAL A 60 14.16 -7.86 -25.04
N GLN A 61 15.32 -8.52 -25.10
CA GLN A 61 15.78 -9.45 -24.07
C GLN A 61 15.93 -8.74 -22.70
N GLN A 62 16.47 -7.52 -22.69
CA GLN A 62 16.58 -6.73 -21.47
C GLN A 62 15.21 -6.34 -20.93
N MET A 63 14.25 -5.95 -21.78
CA MET A 63 12.88 -5.68 -21.37
C MET A 63 12.19 -6.91 -20.79
N LEU A 64 12.39 -8.09 -21.39
CA LEU A 64 11.84 -9.35 -20.90
C LEU A 64 12.47 -9.81 -19.58
N ALA A 65 13.58 -9.22 -19.12
CA ALA A 65 14.14 -9.46 -17.80
C ALA A 65 13.28 -8.85 -16.66
N LYS A 66 12.36 -7.90 -16.98
CA LYS A 66 11.37 -7.40 -16.02
C LYS A 66 10.39 -8.51 -15.66
N GLU A 67 10.25 -8.80 -14.36
CA GLU A 67 9.45 -9.92 -13.85
C GLU A 67 8.03 -9.99 -14.44
N GLY A 68 7.34 -8.85 -14.52
CA GLY A 68 5.98 -8.81 -15.08
C GLY A 68 5.92 -9.15 -16.58
N PHE A 69 6.94 -8.79 -17.36
CA PHE A 69 7.04 -9.17 -18.75
C PHE A 69 7.48 -10.63 -18.90
N ALA A 70 8.46 -11.09 -18.09
CA ALA A 70 8.92 -12.47 -18.08
C ALA A 70 7.77 -13.44 -17.82
N LYS A 71 6.98 -13.19 -16.77
CA LYS A 71 5.82 -14.04 -16.42
C LYS A 71 4.79 -14.11 -17.56
N ARG A 72 4.45 -12.95 -18.15
CA ARG A 72 3.49 -12.89 -19.26
C ARG A 72 4.00 -13.59 -20.50
N TYR A 73 5.27 -13.42 -20.83
CA TYR A 73 5.90 -14.09 -21.96
C TYR A 73 5.89 -15.63 -21.78
N GLN A 74 6.24 -16.10 -20.59
CA GLN A 74 6.25 -17.55 -20.27
C GLN A 74 4.84 -18.17 -20.27
N SER A 75 3.83 -17.41 -19.87
CA SER A 75 2.42 -17.85 -19.84
C SER A 75 1.65 -17.51 -21.12
N GLU A 76 2.35 -17.13 -22.19
CA GLU A 76 1.78 -16.76 -23.49
C GLU A 76 0.71 -15.65 -23.44
N ASN A 77 0.72 -14.85 -22.37
CA ASN A 77 -0.14 -13.70 -22.25
C ASN A 77 0.38 -12.53 -23.11
N PRO A 78 -0.51 -11.84 -23.86
CA PRO A 78 -0.09 -10.80 -24.79
C PRO A 78 0.72 -9.68 -24.11
N ILE A 79 1.82 -9.26 -24.75
CA ILE A 79 2.61 -8.08 -24.41
C ILE A 79 2.55 -7.14 -25.62
N TYR A 80 1.97 -5.95 -25.43
CA TYR A 80 1.87 -4.98 -26.50
C TYR A 80 3.17 -4.16 -26.60
N ILE A 81 3.60 -3.84 -27.82
CA ILE A 81 4.86 -3.13 -28.07
C ILE A 81 4.93 -1.78 -27.32
N HIS A 82 3.84 -1.05 -27.21
CA HIS A 82 3.82 0.22 -26.48
C HIS A 82 4.12 0.07 -24.99
N GLU A 83 3.91 -1.11 -24.42
CA GLU A 83 4.22 -1.38 -23.00
C GLU A 83 5.73 -1.32 -22.72
N PHE A 84 6.58 -1.54 -23.71
CA PHE A 84 8.03 -1.40 -23.57
C PHE A 84 8.48 0.07 -23.48
N LEU A 85 7.64 1.02 -23.89
CA LEU A 85 7.96 2.45 -23.74
C LEU A 85 7.91 2.90 -22.28
N TYR A 86 7.03 2.34 -21.45
CA TYR A 86 6.83 2.88 -20.12
C TYR A 86 8.07 2.81 -19.22
N PRO A 87 8.87 1.71 -19.17
CA PRO A 87 10.11 1.71 -18.40
C PRO A 87 11.14 2.72 -18.91
N LEU A 88 11.16 2.97 -20.23
CA LEU A 88 12.03 3.97 -20.84
C LEU A 88 11.57 5.40 -20.52
N MET A 89 10.27 5.67 -20.56
CA MET A 89 9.73 6.98 -20.16
C MET A 89 10.00 7.28 -18.68
N GLN A 90 9.77 6.31 -17.78
CA GLN A 90 10.12 6.44 -16.38
C GLN A 90 11.63 6.62 -16.18
N GLY A 91 12.45 5.87 -16.91
CA GLY A 91 13.90 6.03 -16.85
C GLY A 91 14.37 7.38 -17.38
N TYR A 92 13.66 7.96 -18.36
CA TYR A 92 13.94 9.29 -18.87
C TYR A 92 13.55 10.40 -17.88
N ASP A 93 12.59 10.17 -16.99
CA ASP A 93 12.28 11.06 -15.87
C ASP A 93 13.53 11.27 -15.00
N SER A 94 14.28 10.20 -14.70
CA SER A 94 15.55 10.28 -13.96
C SER A 94 16.61 11.13 -14.68
N VAL A 95 16.63 11.08 -16.02
CA VAL A 95 17.52 11.92 -16.85
C VAL A 95 17.10 13.38 -16.81
N ALA A 96 15.80 13.65 -16.97
CA ALA A 96 15.24 15.01 -17.03
C ALA A 96 15.36 15.73 -15.68
N VAL A 97 15.09 15.03 -14.59
CA VAL A 97 15.21 15.55 -13.20
C VAL A 97 16.67 15.67 -12.77
N ASP A 98 17.60 14.97 -13.44
CA ASP A 98 19.01 14.86 -13.05
C ASP A 98 19.19 14.30 -11.63
N ALA A 99 18.43 13.25 -11.33
CA ALA A 99 18.34 12.69 -10.00
C ALA A 99 19.66 12.06 -9.54
N ASP A 100 20.08 12.34 -8.32
CA ASP A 100 21.20 11.67 -7.65
C ASP A 100 20.77 10.39 -6.92
N VAL A 101 19.53 10.37 -6.40
CA VAL A 101 18.94 9.23 -5.69
C VAL A 101 17.46 9.09 -6.09
N GLU A 102 17.05 7.91 -6.46
CA GLU A 102 15.63 7.57 -6.70
C GLU A 102 15.15 6.59 -5.64
N LEU A 103 13.99 6.92 -5.02
CA LEU A 103 13.34 6.08 -4.02
C LEU A 103 12.26 5.21 -4.67
N GLY A 104 12.17 3.95 -4.27
CA GLY A 104 11.11 3.08 -4.75
C GLY A 104 10.94 1.82 -3.91
N GLY A 105 9.89 1.07 -4.17
CA GLY A 105 9.75 -0.28 -3.68
C GLY A 105 10.66 -1.25 -4.43
N THR A 106 10.89 -2.44 -3.89
CA THR A 106 11.71 -3.48 -4.55
C THR A 106 11.17 -3.88 -5.93
N ASP A 107 9.87 -3.68 -6.18
CA ASP A 107 9.23 -3.86 -7.49
C ASP A 107 9.67 -2.84 -8.55
N GLN A 108 10.24 -1.67 -8.12
CA GLN A 108 10.76 -0.62 -8.99
C GLN A 108 12.22 -0.85 -9.40
N LYS A 109 12.88 -1.89 -8.88
CA LYS A 109 14.31 -2.17 -9.14
C LYS A 109 14.67 -2.12 -10.64
N PHE A 110 13.86 -2.74 -11.48
CA PHE A 110 14.08 -2.75 -12.92
C PHE A 110 13.98 -1.33 -13.51
N ASN A 111 12.94 -0.59 -13.19
CA ASN A 111 12.70 0.74 -13.75
C ASN A 111 13.78 1.73 -13.31
N ILE A 112 14.21 1.68 -12.03
CA ILE A 112 15.32 2.50 -11.52
C ILE A 112 16.64 2.14 -12.21
N ALA A 113 16.89 0.85 -12.50
CA ALA A 113 18.05 0.42 -13.26
C ALA A 113 18.05 0.99 -14.69
N VAL A 114 16.88 1.02 -15.35
CA VAL A 114 16.71 1.67 -16.67
C VAL A 114 17.08 3.15 -16.57
N GLY A 115 16.62 3.87 -15.55
CA GLY A 115 16.98 5.27 -15.31
C GLY A 115 18.48 5.48 -15.22
N ARG A 116 19.18 4.62 -14.47
CA ARG A 116 20.66 4.65 -14.35
C ARG A 116 21.36 4.45 -15.68
N ASP A 117 20.88 3.50 -16.49
CA ASP A 117 21.46 3.20 -17.80
C ASP A 117 21.23 4.35 -18.78
N LEU A 118 20.04 4.96 -18.76
CA LEU A 118 19.76 6.15 -19.56
C LEU A 118 20.59 7.36 -19.12
N GLN A 119 20.78 7.59 -17.84
CA GLN A 119 21.67 8.65 -17.36
C GLN A 119 23.10 8.47 -17.89
N ARG A 120 23.66 7.24 -17.87
CA ARG A 120 24.97 6.96 -18.50
C ARG A 120 24.96 7.24 -19.99
N HIS A 121 23.89 6.78 -20.70
CA HIS A 121 23.74 7.00 -22.15
C HIS A 121 23.75 8.50 -22.51
N PHE A 122 23.11 9.33 -21.69
CA PHE A 122 23.09 10.79 -21.85
C PHE A 122 24.28 11.52 -21.19
N GLY A 123 25.34 10.79 -20.81
CA GLY A 123 26.56 11.37 -20.25
C GLY A 123 26.41 11.96 -18.85
N LYS A 124 25.36 11.56 -18.13
CA LYS A 124 25.12 11.98 -16.74
C LYS A 124 25.68 10.97 -15.73
N LYS A 125 25.85 11.42 -14.49
CA LYS A 125 26.20 10.54 -13.39
C LYS A 125 24.99 9.65 -13.04
N PRO A 126 25.16 8.31 -13.00
CA PRO A 126 24.05 7.43 -12.66
C PRO A 126 23.62 7.60 -11.21
N GLN A 127 22.31 7.73 -10.99
CA GLN A 127 21.68 7.84 -9.67
C GLN A 127 21.90 6.59 -8.80
N PHE A 128 21.74 6.73 -7.50
CA PHE A 128 21.54 5.61 -6.59
C PHE A 128 20.07 5.25 -6.49
N GLY A 129 19.75 3.96 -6.45
CA GLY A 129 18.41 3.49 -6.13
C GLY A 129 18.31 3.09 -4.66
N LEU A 130 17.44 3.72 -3.89
CA LEU A 130 17.08 3.28 -2.54
C LEU A 130 15.76 2.50 -2.60
N LEU A 131 15.85 1.18 -2.40
CA LEU A 131 14.72 0.27 -2.53
C LEU A 131 14.25 -0.19 -1.16
N LEU A 132 12.98 0.04 -0.87
CA LEU A 132 12.32 -0.43 0.34
C LEU A 132 11.50 -1.70 0.06
N PRO A 133 11.39 -2.61 1.02
CA PRO A 133 10.50 -3.75 0.90
C PRO A 133 9.06 -3.34 0.59
N ILE A 134 8.33 -4.19 -0.13
CA ILE A 134 6.91 -3.99 -0.37
C ILE A 134 6.13 -4.30 0.90
N LEU A 135 5.29 -3.36 1.32
CA LEU A 135 4.42 -3.56 2.47
C LEU A 135 3.30 -4.55 2.12
N ILE A 136 3.19 -5.60 2.90
CA ILE A 136 2.08 -6.57 2.80
C ILE A 136 0.83 -5.93 3.41
N GLY A 137 -0.32 -6.17 2.80
CA GLY A 137 -1.59 -5.61 3.24
C GLY A 137 -2.14 -6.25 4.52
N THR A 138 -3.23 -5.70 5.02
CA THR A 138 -3.91 -6.14 6.25
C THR A 138 -4.45 -7.58 6.16
N ASP A 139 -4.52 -8.17 4.97
CA ASP A 139 -4.84 -9.57 4.74
C ASP A 139 -3.69 -10.55 5.08
N GLY A 140 -2.48 -10.03 5.33
CA GLY A 140 -1.29 -10.81 5.68
C GLY A 140 -0.68 -11.62 4.54
N LYS A 141 -1.08 -11.42 3.31
CA LYS A 141 -0.69 -12.27 2.15
C LYS A 141 -0.24 -11.46 0.95
N GLU A 142 -1.10 -10.60 0.44
CA GLU A 142 -0.87 -9.85 -0.78
C GLU A 142 -0.25 -8.49 -0.48
N LYS A 143 0.46 -7.92 -1.46
CA LYS A 143 0.96 -6.55 -1.32
C LYS A 143 -0.17 -5.59 -1.00
N MET A 144 0.08 -4.61 -0.14
CA MET A 144 -0.89 -3.57 0.17
C MET A 144 -1.31 -2.82 -1.10
N SER A 145 -2.62 -2.80 -1.36
CA SER A 145 -3.15 -2.23 -2.60
C SER A 145 -4.61 -1.80 -2.43
N LYS A 146 -4.96 -0.66 -3.05
CA LYS A 146 -6.34 -0.18 -3.10
C LYS A 146 -7.26 -1.17 -3.84
N SER A 147 -6.78 -1.79 -4.91
CA SER A 147 -7.56 -2.74 -5.71
C SER A 147 -7.88 -4.04 -4.98
N LEU A 148 -7.07 -4.42 -4.00
CA LEU A 148 -7.28 -5.61 -3.16
C LEU A 148 -8.03 -5.29 -1.86
N ASN A 149 -8.34 -4.02 -1.61
CA ASN A 149 -9.01 -3.55 -0.39
C ASN A 149 -8.33 -4.01 0.92
N ASN A 150 -7.01 -4.25 0.88
CA ASN A 150 -6.17 -4.69 1.99
C ASN A 150 -5.24 -3.57 2.51
N TYR A 151 -5.62 -2.32 2.34
CA TYR A 151 -4.81 -1.15 2.65
C TYR A 151 -5.33 -0.36 3.86
N VAL A 152 -4.40 0.37 4.48
CA VAL A 152 -4.71 1.44 5.43
C VAL A 152 -4.57 2.75 4.66
N GLY A 153 -5.67 3.51 4.52
CA GLY A 153 -5.68 4.74 3.74
C GLY A 153 -5.12 5.92 4.54
N LEU A 154 -4.30 6.76 3.91
CA LEU A 154 -3.81 8.00 4.55
C LEU A 154 -4.94 8.99 4.85
N LYS A 155 -6.08 8.87 4.15
CA LYS A 155 -7.31 9.65 4.40
C LYS A 155 -8.35 8.90 5.25
N ASP A 156 -8.05 7.72 5.74
CA ASP A 156 -8.93 7.07 6.72
C ASP A 156 -9.02 7.97 7.96
N ASN A 157 -10.21 8.09 8.55
CA ASN A 157 -10.32 8.76 9.83
C ASN A 157 -9.56 7.97 10.92
N HIS A 158 -9.22 8.64 12.02
CA HIS A 158 -8.40 8.07 13.08
C HIS A 158 -8.96 6.77 13.68
N HIS A 159 -10.27 6.63 13.80
CA HIS A 159 -10.89 5.38 14.29
C HIS A 159 -10.69 4.22 13.30
N THR A 160 -10.96 4.45 12.02
CA THR A 160 -10.80 3.44 10.96
C THR A 160 -9.34 3.04 10.81
N MET A 161 -8.42 4.02 10.80
CA MET A 161 -6.98 3.79 10.71
C MET A 161 -6.50 2.96 11.91
N TYR A 162 -6.88 3.35 13.13
CA TYR A 162 -6.54 2.62 14.35
C TYR A 162 -7.04 1.18 14.31
N GLN A 163 -8.31 0.97 13.96
CA GLN A 163 -8.94 -0.34 13.91
C GLN A 163 -8.26 -1.27 12.90
N LYS A 164 -7.90 -0.76 11.71
CA LYS A 164 -7.17 -1.54 10.70
C LYS A 164 -5.79 -1.94 11.20
N LEU A 165 -5.04 -1.00 11.79
CA LEU A 165 -3.68 -1.23 12.27
C LEU A 165 -3.63 -2.15 13.49
N GLN A 166 -4.59 -2.02 14.42
CA GLN A 166 -4.70 -2.90 15.58
C GLN A 166 -5.00 -4.36 15.19
N ASN A 167 -5.55 -4.60 14.00
CA ASN A 167 -5.83 -5.92 13.47
C ASN A 167 -4.72 -6.44 12.54
N THR A 168 -3.55 -5.78 12.51
CA THR A 168 -2.38 -6.25 11.76
C THR A 168 -2.00 -7.65 12.20
N PRO A 169 -1.84 -8.61 11.27
CA PRO A 169 -1.37 -9.96 11.59
C PRO A 169 -0.03 -9.95 12.34
N ASP A 170 0.12 -10.82 13.32
CA ASP A 170 1.33 -10.89 14.15
C ASP A 170 2.61 -11.09 13.33
N SER A 171 2.52 -11.84 12.24
CA SER A 171 3.65 -12.09 11.33
C SER A 171 4.16 -10.83 10.61
N LEU A 172 3.36 -9.78 10.53
CA LEU A 172 3.71 -8.52 9.85
C LEU A 172 4.17 -7.42 10.81
N LEU A 173 3.99 -7.59 12.12
CA LEU A 173 4.28 -6.55 13.11
C LEU A 173 5.70 -6.01 12.99
N LYS A 174 6.68 -6.91 12.87
CA LYS A 174 8.09 -6.53 12.75
C LYS A 174 8.32 -5.62 11.54
N ASP A 175 7.82 -6.01 10.37
CA ASP A 175 8.01 -5.24 9.13
C ASP A 175 7.31 -3.90 9.21
N TYR A 176 6.11 -3.85 9.80
CA TYR A 176 5.35 -2.60 9.99
C TYR A 176 6.07 -1.65 10.96
N PHE A 177 6.62 -2.15 12.06
CA PHE A 177 7.42 -1.32 12.97
C PHE A 177 8.69 -0.79 12.29
N GLU A 178 9.41 -1.65 11.59
CA GLU A 178 10.66 -1.29 10.90
C GLU A 178 10.43 -0.25 9.79
N LEU A 179 9.36 -0.39 9.03
CA LEU A 179 9.11 0.45 7.85
C LEU A 179 8.29 1.71 8.14
N LEU A 180 7.44 1.71 9.16
CA LEU A 180 6.43 2.74 9.36
C LEU A 180 6.61 3.54 10.66
N THR A 181 7.48 3.11 11.58
CA THR A 181 7.66 3.75 12.87
C THR A 181 9.12 4.08 13.15
N LYS A 182 9.37 4.82 14.22
CA LYS A 182 10.71 5.09 14.76
C LYS A 182 11.02 4.24 16.00
N GLN A 183 10.20 3.23 16.30
CA GLN A 183 10.37 2.38 17.47
C GLN A 183 11.59 1.48 17.31
N ASP A 184 12.36 1.32 18.38
CA ASP A 184 13.42 0.31 18.42
C ASP A 184 12.79 -1.08 18.59
N LEU A 185 13.03 -1.95 17.60
CA LEU A 185 12.50 -3.32 17.59
C LEU A 185 12.89 -4.14 18.85
N GLN A 186 14.02 -3.78 19.49
CA GLN A 186 14.50 -4.47 20.70
C GLN A 186 13.70 -4.09 21.96
N THR A 187 13.01 -2.96 21.93
CA THR A 187 12.24 -2.44 23.07
C THR A 187 10.73 -2.69 22.96
N LEU A 188 10.30 -3.37 21.89
CA LEU A 188 8.89 -3.66 21.69
C LEU A 188 8.33 -4.60 22.77
N PRO A 189 7.06 -4.45 23.15
CA PRO A 189 6.38 -5.39 24.04
C PRO A 189 6.49 -6.83 23.53
N THR A 190 6.58 -7.80 24.42
CA THR A 190 6.61 -9.22 24.02
C THR A 190 5.26 -9.76 23.57
N ASN A 191 4.17 -9.15 24.04
CA ASN A 191 2.80 -9.56 23.70
C ASN A 191 2.40 -8.94 22.34
N PRO A 192 2.01 -9.73 21.33
CA PRO A 192 1.57 -9.21 20.02
C PRO A 192 0.41 -8.21 20.10
N ARG A 193 -0.52 -8.40 21.03
CA ARG A 193 -1.64 -7.46 21.23
C ARG A 193 -1.20 -6.07 21.68
N ASP A 194 -0.17 -6.01 22.52
CA ASP A 194 0.38 -4.74 22.97
C ASP A 194 1.21 -4.09 21.85
N GLN A 195 1.89 -4.90 21.02
CA GLN A 195 2.53 -4.41 19.80
C GLN A 195 1.50 -3.83 18.82
N GLN A 196 0.40 -4.52 18.57
CA GLN A 196 -0.68 -4.04 17.68
C GLN A 196 -1.25 -2.70 18.14
N LYS A 197 -1.49 -2.54 19.44
CA LYS A 197 -1.95 -1.26 20.02
C LYS A 197 -0.91 -0.16 19.88
N LEU A 198 0.36 -0.46 20.18
CA LEU A 198 1.45 0.49 20.03
C LEU A 198 1.62 0.94 18.59
N LEU A 199 1.60 0.00 17.63
CA LEU A 199 1.67 0.28 16.20
C LEU A 199 0.53 1.21 15.76
N ALA A 200 -0.71 0.87 16.11
CA ALA A 200 -1.88 1.65 15.77
C ALA A 200 -1.80 3.06 16.36
N ARG A 201 -1.43 3.19 17.62
CA ARG A 201 -1.25 4.47 18.31
C ARG A 201 -0.17 5.32 17.66
N ASP A 202 1.00 4.75 17.34
CA ASP A 202 2.12 5.46 16.71
C ASP A 202 1.73 6.03 15.36
N ILE A 203 1.15 5.20 14.49
CA ILE A 203 0.79 5.61 13.13
C ILE A 203 -0.36 6.62 13.16
N VAL A 204 -1.39 6.40 13.98
CA VAL A 204 -2.49 7.39 14.11
C VAL A 204 -1.96 8.70 14.68
N THR A 205 -1.02 8.66 15.64
CA THR A 205 -0.39 9.88 16.16
C THR A 205 0.34 10.64 15.04
N GLN A 206 1.02 9.95 14.16
CA GLN A 206 1.76 10.55 13.04
C GLN A 206 0.83 11.30 12.06
N PHE A 207 -0.34 10.75 11.76
CA PHE A 207 -1.24 11.29 10.73
C PHE A 207 -2.36 12.18 11.28
N HIS A 208 -2.81 11.95 12.51
CA HIS A 208 -3.98 12.61 13.10
C HIS A 208 -3.68 13.32 14.42
N GLY A 209 -2.47 13.16 14.97
CA GLY A 209 -2.09 13.73 16.25
C GLY A 209 -2.39 12.85 17.47
N ALA A 210 -1.76 13.17 18.59
CA ALA A 210 -1.80 12.34 19.80
C ALA A 210 -3.21 12.25 20.43
N GLU A 211 -3.98 13.32 20.40
CA GLU A 211 -5.36 13.34 20.95
C GLU A 211 -6.27 12.39 20.18
N ALA A 212 -6.21 12.41 18.84
CA ALA A 212 -6.99 11.52 17.99
C ALA A 212 -6.59 10.04 18.17
N ALA A 213 -5.32 9.76 18.44
CA ALA A 213 -4.86 8.41 18.73
C ALA A 213 -5.42 7.87 20.05
N VAL A 214 -5.46 8.73 21.09
CA VAL A 214 -6.05 8.36 22.39
C VAL A 214 -7.57 8.17 22.26
N ASP A 215 -8.25 9.03 21.52
CA ASP A 215 -9.69 8.92 21.26
C ASP A 215 -10.03 7.61 20.52
N ALA A 216 -9.26 7.27 19.47
CA ALA A 216 -9.45 6.03 18.73
C ALA A 216 -9.19 4.77 19.60
N GLU A 217 -8.14 4.79 20.41
CA GLU A 217 -7.83 3.71 21.35
C GLU A 217 -8.96 3.51 22.36
N LYS A 218 -9.46 4.60 22.94
CA LYS A 218 -10.57 4.56 23.90
C LYS A 218 -11.84 4.03 23.26
N ALA A 219 -12.19 4.49 22.07
CA ALA A 219 -13.38 4.01 21.35
C ALA A 219 -13.35 2.48 21.14
N VAL A 220 -12.20 1.90 20.82
CA VAL A 220 -12.05 0.44 20.71
C VAL A 220 -12.18 -0.26 22.06
N GLN A 221 -11.62 0.33 23.13
CA GLN A 221 -11.77 -0.21 24.49
C GLN A 221 -13.21 -0.17 24.98
N ASP A 222 -13.92 0.93 24.71
CA ASP A 222 -15.33 1.11 25.08
C ASP A 222 -16.23 0.11 24.34
N VAL A 223 -15.96 -0.17 23.06
CA VAL A 223 -16.68 -1.23 22.32
C VAL A 223 -16.37 -2.63 22.89
N ALA A 224 -15.14 -2.89 23.28
CA ALA A 224 -14.76 -4.16 23.91
C ALA A 224 -15.30 -4.30 25.33
N ALA A 225 -15.48 -3.19 26.05
CA ALA A 225 -16.07 -3.11 27.39
C ALA A 225 -17.58 -2.90 27.36
N ALA A 226 -18.17 -2.50 26.23
CA ALA A 226 -19.60 -2.39 26.06
C ALA A 226 -20.23 -3.72 26.43
N ASN A 227 -21.10 -3.71 27.45
CA ASN A 227 -21.77 -4.87 28.01
C ASN A 227 -22.23 -5.82 26.91
N ILE A 228 -21.43 -6.82 26.63
CA ILE A 228 -21.89 -8.00 25.86
C ILE A 228 -23.01 -8.55 26.70
N PRO A 229 -24.27 -8.57 26.20
CA PRO A 229 -25.36 -9.07 26.99
C PRO A 229 -25.03 -10.50 27.45
N GLU A 230 -24.94 -10.69 28.77
CA GLU A 230 -24.78 -12.03 29.33
C GLU A 230 -26.11 -12.75 29.20
N PHE A 231 -26.12 -13.86 28.46
CA PHE A 231 -27.26 -14.74 28.34
C PHE A 231 -27.02 -15.96 29.24
N SER A 232 -27.99 -16.23 30.13
CA SER A 232 -27.99 -17.46 30.89
C SER A 232 -28.41 -18.63 29.97
N LEU A 233 -27.47 -19.53 29.70
CA LEU A 233 -27.70 -20.75 28.93
C LEU A 233 -28.13 -21.94 29.82
N GLY A 234 -28.78 -21.68 30.96
CA GLY A 234 -29.12 -22.69 31.95
C GLY A 234 -29.93 -23.90 31.46
N ALA A 235 -30.47 -23.82 30.24
CA ALA A 235 -31.18 -24.92 29.59
C ALA A 235 -30.37 -25.63 28.48
N VAL A 236 -29.10 -25.26 28.30
CA VAL A 236 -28.24 -25.80 27.26
C VAL A 236 -27.22 -26.76 27.88
N GLU A 237 -27.28 -28.03 27.50
CA GLU A 237 -26.28 -29.03 27.87
C GLU A 237 -25.04 -28.89 26.96
N PHE A 238 -23.86 -28.96 27.55
CA PHE A 238 -22.59 -28.89 26.81
C PHE A 238 -21.94 -30.27 26.70
N PRO A 239 -21.31 -30.56 25.53
CA PRO A 239 -21.07 -29.71 24.36
C PRO A 239 -22.29 -29.56 23.45
N SER A 240 -22.59 -28.30 23.03
CA SER A 240 -23.69 -27.99 22.08
C SER A 240 -23.17 -27.31 20.83
N PRO A 241 -23.76 -27.57 19.65
CA PRO A 241 -23.37 -26.87 18.41
C PRO A 241 -23.64 -25.37 18.50
N LEU A 242 -22.73 -24.54 17.93
CA LEU A 242 -22.80 -23.08 17.98
C LEU A 242 -24.14 -22.53 17.51
N PHE A 243 -24.71 -23.05 16.42
CA PHE A 243 -25.99 -22.61 15.90
C PHE A 243 -27.15 -22.83 16.89
N TYR A 244 -27.07 -23.86 17.74
CA TYR A 244 -28.04 -24.11 18.78
C TYR A 244 -27.91 -23.09 19.92
N ILE A 245 -26.66 -22.79 20.31
CA ILE A 245 -26.38 -21.77 21.31
C ILE A 245 -26.89 -20.40 20.87
N LEU A 246 -26.65 -20.01 19.60
CA LEU A 246 -27.15 -18.74 19.02
C LEU A 246 -28.72 -18.67 19.03
N GLY A 247 -29.41 -19.76 18.82
CA GLY A 247 -30.83 -19.81 18.94
C GLY A 247 -31.32 -19.75 20.38
N ALA A 248 -30.68 -20.50 21.29
CA ALA A 248 -31.08 -20.56 22.72
C ALA A 248 -30.76 -19.23 23.44
N SER A 249 -29.73 -18.49 23.03
CA SER A 249 -29.39 -17.15 23.56
C SER A 249 -30.30 -16.04 23.04
N GLY A 250 -31.17 -16.30 22.07
CA GLY A 250 -32.01 -15.28 21.43
C GLY A 250 -31.25 -14.36 20.45
N LEU A 251 -29.97 -14.59 20.19
CA LEU A 251 -29.19 -13.86 19.18
C LEU A 251 -29.65 -14.18 17.76
N CYS A 252 -30.20 -15.36 17.55
CA CYS A 252 -30.86 -15.76 16.32
C CYS A 252 -32.30 -16.21 16.60
N SER A 253 -33.21 -16.00 15.65
CA SER A 253 -34.60 -16.36 15.79
C SER A 253 -34.84 -17.89 15.94
N SER A 254 -33.87 -18.70 15.51
CA SER A 254 -33.88 -20.16 15.61
C SER A 254 -32.50 -20.75 15.34
N GLY A 255 -32.29 -22.03 15.68
CA GLY A 255 -31.06 -22.74 15.31
C GLY A 255 -30.85 -22.86 13.78
N GLY A 256 -31.95 -22.85 12.99
CA GLY A 256 -31.87 -22.79 11.52
C GLY A 256 -31.36 -21.44 11.01
N ASP A 257 -31.76 -20.38 11.66
CA ASP A 257 -31.24 -19.01 11.40
C ASP A 257 -29.79 -18.90 11.78
N GLY A 258 -29.40 -19.39 12.97
CA GLY A 258 -28.01 -19.47 13.40
C GLY A 258 -27.11 -20.22 12.42
N ARG A 259 -27.58 -21.32 11.82
CA ARG A 259 -26.84 -22.02 10.76
C ARG A 259 -26.64 -21.19 9.52
N ARG A 260 -27.61 -20.39 9.11
CA ARG A 260 -27.51 -19.48 7.94
C ARG A 260 -26.46 -18.38 8.22
N GLN A 261 -26.53 -17.79 9.39
CA GLN A 261 -25.58 -16.74 9.81
C GLN A 261 -24.13 -17.26 9.84
N ILE A 262 -23.90 -18.44 10.42
CA ILE A 262 -22.56 -19.06 10.46
C ILE A 262 -22.03 -19.39 9.05
N LYS A 263 -22.91 -19.77 8.10
CA LYS A 263 -22.48 -20.08 6.71
C LYS A 263 -22.29 -18.84 5.84
N GLY A 264 -22.90 -17.72 6.20
CA GLY A 264 -22.86 -16.47 5.45
C GLY A 264 -21.67 -15.57 5.80
N GLY A 265 -20.87 -15.90 6.82
CA GLY A 265 -19.70 -15.15 7.27
C GLY A 265 -20.06 -14.10 8.29
#